data_517c6f15dc9d20b29e451c4fb35cdd75
#
_entry.id   517c6f15dc9d20b29e451c4fb35cdd75
#
_cell.length_a   1.000
_cell.length_b   1.000
_cell.length_c   1.000
_cell.angle_alpha   90.00
_cell.angle_beta   90.00
_cell.angle_gamma   90.00
#
_symmetry.space_group_name_H-M   'P 1'
#
loop_
_entity.id
_entity.type
_entity.pdbx_description
1 polymer ?
#
loop_
_entity_poly.entity_id
_entity_poly.type
_entity_poly.pdbx_seq_one_letter_code
_entity_poly.pdbx_strand_id
1 'polypeptide(L)'
;MDSTDGAVDHELRQARLSRFGRVLALMTLGVVGLNFSLSIWLGRFSFNRSSVPLLAATGAFATLWLLLRGAPRSPRFVRAVELSTLFVGTAAFSTMALVMDLTASPDMVVRTLLTYMLLVYAVYVPSTARHTLVVASLMTLPLLGSTFLAFRSWDPALHDPPAAIWPKGQVGDMAYPATFVSAVLWTVVVAVAAGFSQTIYGLRKAVRDVRRLGQYTLEEKLGEGGMGVVYRASHAMLRRPTAIKLLLPDRAGKDALTRFEREVQRTAMLTHPNTVTVFDYGRTTDGVFYYAMELLEGASLEEIVEVDGPQPEERVIHLLEQAASSLAEAHDAGLIHRDIKPGNILVVDRGGISDQVKVVDFGLVKDVGFRALGEATSEPALTVANTVVGTPLYMAPETFTAPETVDARADLYALGAVGYWLLTGTHVFGGNSIIEVCGHHMHSMPDPPSTRLGAPVAADLEAVLLACLAKRPQDRPASAHVLRERLRACVGAGRWTNARAAQWWVVHRRMLRSGGARASAAVDARAPHFLVTRIAD
;
A
#
# COMPACT_ATOMS: atom_id res chain seq x y z
N MET A 1 21.77 -11.19 -2.18
CA MET A 1 20.41 -10.74 -2.50
C MET A 1 19.34 -11.84 -2.38
N ASP A 2 19.72 -13.13 -2.29
CA ASP A 2 18.75 -14.26 -2.33
C ASP A 2 18.24 -14.82 -0.98
N SER A 3 18.81 -14.45 0.16
CA SER A 3 18.48 -15.15 1.42
C SER A 3 17.26 -14.58 2.17
N THR A 4 17.01 -13.30 2.10
CA THR A 4 15.88 -12.64 2.82
C THR A 4 14.56 -12.75 2.06
N ASP A 5 14.59 -12.64 0.76
CA ASP A 5 13.42 -12.86 -0.11
C ASP A 5 12.93 -14.31 -0.02
N GLY A 6 13.87 -15.25 0.05
CA GLY A 6 13.55 -16.66 0.27
C GLY A 6 12.88 -16.93 1.62
N ALA A 7 13.20 -16.17 2.66
CA ALA A 7 12.61 -16.34 3.99
C ALA A 7 11.17 -15.85 4.05
N VAL A 8 10.87 -14.66 3.50
CA VAL A 8 9.50 -14.09 3.46
C VAL A 8 8.57 -14.95 2.58
N ASP A 9 9.07 -15.40 1.40
CA ASP A 9 8.29 -16.30 0.54
C ASP A 9 8.02 -17.63 1.23
N HIS A 10 8.95 -18.09 2.04
CA HIS A 10 8.81 -19.32 2.81
C HIS A 10 7.75 -19.21 3.91
N GLU A 11 7.76 -18.14 4.70
CA GLU A 11 6.75 -17.88 5.74
C GLU A 11 5.33 -17.75 5.15
N LEU A 12 5.20 -17.01 4.06
CA LEU A 12 3.93 -16.88 3.33
C LEU A 12 3.45 -18.24 2.78
N ARG A 13 4.36 -19.06 2.26
CA ARG A 13 4.03 -20.41 1.79
C ARG A 13 3.57 -21.30 2.94
N GLN A 14 4.26 -21.29 4.08
CA GLN A 14 3.87 -22.04 5.28
C GLN A 14 2.48 -21.66 5.74
N ALA A 15 2.18 -20.36 5.85
CA ALA A 15 0.88 -19.85 6.26
C ALA A 15 -0.25 -20.29 5.29
N ARG A 16 0.03 -20.31 3.97
CA ARG A 16 -0.93 -20.74 2.96
C ARG A 16 -1.19 -22.23 2.99
N LEU A 17 -0.14 -23.04 3.14
CA LEU A 17 -0.27 -24.50 3.33
C LEU A 17 -1.07 -24.84 4.58
N SER A 18 -0.85 -24.11 5.68
CA SER A 18 -1.63 -24.26 6.90
C SER A 18 -3.12 -23.94 6.65
N ARG A 19 -3.43 -22.83 5.95
CA ARG A 19 -4.82 -22.47 5.59
C ARG A 19 -5.46 -23.51 4.66
N PHE A 20 -4.73 -23.98 3.66
CA PHE A 20 -5.18 -25.04 2.75
C PHE A 20 -5.51 -26.31 3.52
N GLY A 21 -4.64 -26.78 4.42
CA GLY A 21 -4.90 -27.93 5.29
C GLY A 21 -6.15 -27.76 6.12
N ARG A 22 -6.36 -26.58 6.74
CA ARG A 22 -7.56 -26.27 7.52
C ARG A 22 -8.84 -26.32 6.68
N VAL A 23 -8.82 -25.72 5.49
CA VAL A 23 -9.99 -25.72 4.59
C VAL A 23 -10.37 -27.13 4.18
N LEU A 24 -9.39 -27.94 3.74
CA LEU A 24 -9.63 -29.33 3.35
C LEU A 24 -10.11 -30.20 4.52
N ALA A 25 -9.50 -30.04 5.71
CA ALA A 25 -9.94 -30.78 6.90
C ALA A 25 -11.40 -30.46 7.26
N LEU A 26 -11.83 -29.19 7.22
CA LEU A 26 -13.19 -28.78 7.48
C LEU A 26 -14.17 -29.27 6.39
N MET A 27 -13.77 -29.19 5.12
CA MET A 27 -14.60 -29.69 4.01
C MET A 27 -14.84 -31.20 4.10
N THR A 28 -13.77 -31.98 4.32
CA THR A 28 -13.87 -33.43 4.43
C THR A 28 -14.65 -33.85 5.66
N LEU A 29 -14.48 -33.16 6.79
CA LEU A 29 -15.27 -33.38 8.00
C LEU A 29 -16.75 -33.05 7.78
N GLY A 30 -17.06 -31.98 7.05
CA GLY A 30 -18.42 -31.62 6.65
C GLY A 30 -19.10 -32.69 5.81
N VAL A 31 -18.37 -33.30 4.86
CA VAL A 31 -18.87 -34.42 4.05
C VAL A 31 -19.14 -35.67 4.91
N VAL A 32 -18.27 -35.98 5.87
CA VAL A 32 -18.50 -37.06 6.84
C VAL A 32 -19.79 -36.79 7.65
N GLY A 33 -19.95 -35.56 8.16
CA GLY A 33 -21.15 -35.17 8.90
C GLY A 33 -22.44 -35.26 8.07
N LEU A 34 -22.36 -34.83 6.80
CA LEU A 34 -23.49 -34.92 5.86
C LEU A 34 -23.88 -36.39 5.58
N ASN A 35 -22.89 -37.26 5.31
CA ASN A 35 -23.10 -38.69 5.11
C ASN A 35 -23.72 -39.36 6.33
N PHE A 36 -23.28 -39.00 7.53
CA PHE A 36 -23.83 -39.49 8.78
C PHE A 36 -25.28 -39.02 8.99
N SER A 37 -25.55 -37.74 8.78
CA SER A 37 -26.89 -37.15 8.90
C SER A 37 -27.88 -37.79 7.91
N LEU A 38 -27.44 -38.01 6.66
CA LEU A 38 -28.23 -38.68 5.65
C LEU A 38 -28.54 -40.15 6.00
N SER A 39 -27.56 -40.88 6.57
CA SER A 39 -27.74 -42.25 7.05
C SER A 39 -28.78 -42.34 8.17
N ILE A 40 -28.79 -41.39 9.10
CA ILE A 40 -29.84 -41.29 10.14
C ILE A 40 -31.21 -41.02 9.52
N TRP A 41 -31.30 -40.05 8.62
CA TRP A 41 -32.56 -39.68 7.95
C TRP A 41 -33.20 -40.83 7.16
N LEU A 42 -32.33 -41.66 6.53
CA LEU A 42 -32.77 -42.88 5.79
C LEU A 42 -33.07 -44.07 6.70
N GLY A 43 -33.05 -43.93 8.03
CA GLY A 43 -33.30 -45.01 8.98
C GLY A 43 -32.21 -46.11 9.00
N ARG A 44 -31.09 -45.91 8.34
CA ARG A 44 -29.96 -46.85 8.27
C ARG A 44 -28.87 -46.37 9.23
N PHE A 45 -28.95 -46.81 10.49
CA PHE A 45 -27.88 -46.49 11.51
C PHE A 45 -26.66 -47.39 11.23
N SER A 46 -25.95 -47.12 10.13
CA SER A 46 -24.68 -47.82 9.83
C SER A 46 -23.62 -46.78 9.45
N PHE A 47 -22.50 -46.89 10.10
CA PHE A 47 -21.30 -46.14 9.72
C PHE A 47 -20.86 -46.62 8.34
N ASN A 48 -21.12 -45.82 7.30
CA ASN A 48 -20.82 -46.21 5.93
C ASN A 48 -19.33 -46.47 5.78
N ARG A 49 -18.93 -47.61 5.21
CA ARG A 49 -17.52 -48.00 5.00
C ARG A 49 -16.72 -46.93 4.25
N SER A 50 -17.34 -46.13 3.40
CA SER A 50 -16.70 -44.97 2.72
C SER A 50 -16.35 -43.83 3.64
N SER A 51 -16.89 -43.75 4.86
CA SER A 51 -16.57 -42.69 5.83
C SER A 51 -15.18 -42.87 6.45
N VAL A 52 -14.64 -44.11 6.53
CA VAL A 52 -13.31 -44.39 7.11
C VAL A 52 -12.19 -43.75 6.30
N PRO A 53 -12.10 -43.92 4.97
CA PRO A 53 -11.11 -43.21 4.16
C PRO A 53 -11.23 -41.68 4.26
N LEU A 54 -12.45 -41.17 4.34
CA LEU A 54 -12.69 -39.74 4.44
C LEU A 54 -12.21 -39.15 5.77
N LEU A 55 -12.39 -39.87 6.89
CA LEU A 55 -11.83 -39.51 8.19
C LEU A 55 -10.31 -39.56 8.19
N ALA A 56 -9.69 -40.55 7.54
CA ALA A 56 -8.24 -40.64 7.40
C ALA A 56 -7.68 -39.44 6.61
N ALA A 57 -8.33 -39.04 5.50
CA ALA A 57 -7.98 -37.84 4.76
C ALA A 57 -8.14 -36.57 5.61
N THR A 58 -9.23 -36.46 6.39
CA THR A 58 -9.46 -35.37 7.34
C THR A 58 -8.31 -35.26 8.33
N GLY A 59 -7.87 -36.40 8.90
CA GLY A 59 -6.73 -36.47 9.82
C GLY A 59 -5.42 -36.00 9.17
N ALA A 60 -5.16 -36.39 7.92
CA ALA A 60 -3.97 -35.95 7.19
C ALA A 60 -3.96 -34.40 6.98
N PHE A 61 -5.07 -33.82 6.55
CA PHE A 61 -5.18 -32.37 6.36
C PHE A 61 -5.20 -31.58 7.67
N ALA A 62 -5.80 -32.12 8.73
CA ALA A 62 -5.70 -31.55 10.06
C ALA A 62 -4.25 -31.54 10.57
N THR A 63 -3.49 -32.61 10.31
CA THR A 63 -2.06 -32.69 10.63
C THR A 63 -1.26 -31.63 9.88
N LEU A 64 -1.51 -31.44 8.59
CA LEU A 64 -0.90 -30.37 7.80
C LEU A 64 -1.15 -28.99 8.45
N TRP A 65 -2.40 -28.71 8.80
CA TRP A 65 -2.77 -27.48 9.47
C TRP A 65 -2.09 -27.31 10.82
N LEU A 66 -2.12 -28.33 11.69
CA LEU A 66 -1.61 -28.27 13.05
C LEU A 66 -0.09 -28.13 13.11
N LEU A 67 0.64 -28.83 12.24
CA LEU A 67 2.11 -28.77 12.20
C LEU A 67 2.64 -27.48 11.59
N LEU A 68 1.89 -26.85 10.69
CA LEU A 68 2.31 -25.64 10.00
C LEU A 68 1.71 -24.34 10.55
N ARG A 69 0.82 -24.41 11.55
CA ARG A 69 0.33 -23.22 12.28
C ARG A 69 1.37 -22.72 13.28
N GLY A 70 1.53 -21.39 13.38
CA GLY A 70 2.41 -20.78 14.38
C GLY A 70 3.77 -20.37 13.82
N ALA A 71 4.82 -20.53 14.62
CA ALA A 71 6.16 -20.04 14.32
C ALA A 71 6.75 -20.59 12.99
N PRO A 72 7.60 -19.82 12.31
CA PRO A 72 8.26 -20.27 11.08
C PRO A 72 9.06 -21.57 11.29
N ARG A 73 8.91 -22.51 10.37
CA ARG A 73 9.60 -23.79 10.35
C ARG A 73 10.66 -23.83 9.25
N SER A 74 11.60 -24.75 9.30
CA SER A 74 12.60 -24.89 8.25
C SER A 74 11.97 -25.26 6.89
N PRO A 75 12.53 -24.82 5.76
CA PRO A 75 12.00 -25.13 4.42
C PRO A 75 11.92 -26.64 4.12
N ARG A 76 12.87 -27.40 4.65
CA ARG A 76 12.89 -28.87 4.50
C ARG A 76 11.73 -29.52 5.25
N PHE A 77 11.47 -29.06 6.47
CA PHE A 77 10.36 -29.55 7.28
C PHE A 77 9.01 -29.25 6.62
N VAL A 78 8.78 -28.00 6.19
CA VAL A 78 7.53 -27.61 5.51
C VAL A 78 7.29 -28.46 4.27
N ARG A 79 8.31 -28.68 3.44
CA ARG A 79 8.22 -29.51 2.25
C ARG A 79 7.94 -30.98 2.58
N ALA A 80 8.58 -31.53 3.60
CA ALA A 80 8.35 -32.92 4.02
C ALA A 80 6.90 -33.10 4.52
N VAL A 81 6.41 -32.22 5.36
CA VAL A 81 5.03 -32.24 5.86
C VAL A 81 4.03 -32.07 4.71
N GLU A 82 4.26 -31.14 3.79
CA GLU A 82 3.45 -30.94 2.59
C GLU A 82 3.30 -32.21 1.77
N LEU A 83 4.42 -32.81 1.34
CA LEU A 83 4.42 -33.97 0.47
C LEU A 83 3.84 -35.21 1.16
N SER A 84 4.21 -35.47 2.41
CA SER A 84 3.71 -36.62 3.16
C SER A 84 2.21 -36.54 3.43
N THR A 85 1.71 -35.38 3.83
CA THR A 85 0.27 -35.23 4.14
C THR A 85 -0.59 -35.23 2.87
N LEU A 86 -0.11 -34.65 1.76
CA LEU A 86 -0.79 -34.74 0.46
C LEU A 86 -0.83 -36.20 -0.04
N PHE A 87 0.28 -36.95 0.07
CA PHE A 87 0.31 -38.35 -0.30
C PHE A 87 -0.64 -39.19 0.53
N VAL A 88 -0.60 -39.04 1.87
CA VAL A 88 -1.51 -39.78 2.79
C VAL A 88 -2.97 -39.42 2.53
N GLY A 89 -3.29 -38.14 2.35
CA GLY A 89 -4.63 -37.70 2.03
C GLY A 89 -5.14 -38.24 0.70
N THR A 90 -4.26 -38.25 -0.33
CA THR A 90 -4.59 -38.85 -1.64
C THR A 90 -4.78 -40.36 -1.55
N ALA A 91 -3.91 -41.05 -0.84
CA ALA A 91 -4.04 -42.50 -0.63
C ALA A 91 -5.35 -42.83 0.12
N ALA A 92 -5.68 -42.06 1.13
CA ALA A 92 -6.93 -42.22 1.85
C ALA A 92 -8.17 -42.01 0.94
N PHE A 93 -8.19 -40.95 0.12
CA PHE A 93 -9.26 -40.78 -0.87
C PHE A 93 -9.30 -41.93 -1.88
N SER A 94 -8.16 -42.39 -2.34
CA SER A 94 -8.05 -43.46 -3.33
C SER A 94 -8.60 -44.80 -2.81
N THR A 95 -8.48 -45.08 -1.49
CA THR A 95 -9.05 -46.31 -0.90
C THR A 95 -10.60 -46.30 -0.94
N MET A 96 -11.25 -45.16 -1.16
CA MET A 96 -12.70 -45.11 -1.40
C MET A 96 -13.12 -45.93 -2.61
N ALA A 97 -12.27 -45.96 -3.65
CA ALA A 97 -12.55 -46.78 -4.83
C ALA A 97 -12.65 -48.28 -4.54
N LEU A 98 -11.97 -48.75 -3.46
CA LEU A 98 -11.96 -50.16 -3.05
C LEU A 98 -13.18 -50.54 -2.16
N VAL A 99 -13.86 -49.54 -1.63
CA VAL A 99 -14.94 -49.72 -0.63
C VAL A 99 -16.31 -49.39 -1.20
N MET A 100 -16.37 -48.64 -2.31
CA MET A 100 -17.60 -48.26 -3.00
C MET A 100 -17.99 -49.31 -4.04
N ASP A 101 -19.30 -49.50 -4.24
CA ASP A 101 -19.81 -50.36 -5.30
C ASP A 101 -19.48 -49.76 -6.69
N LEU A 102 -19.17 -50.62 -7.67
CA LEU A 102 -18.88 -50.21 -9.04
C LEU A 102 -20.05 -49.49 -9.73
N THR A 103 -21.28 -49.69 -9.27
CA THR A 103 -22.46 -48.97 -9.73
C THR A 103 -22.37 -47.46 -9.50
N ALA A 104 -21.57 -47.01 -8.51
CA ALA A 104 -21.31 -45.62 -8.20
C ALA A 104 -20.13 -45.04 -8.97
N SER A 105 -19.54 -45.76 -9.92
CA SER A 105 -18.33 -45.34 -10.68
C SER A 105 -17.24 -44.80 -9.75
N PRO A 106 -16.69 -45.61 -8.83
CA PRO A 106 -15.81 -45.14 -7.75
C PRO A 106 -14.54 -44.46 -8.27
N ASP A 107 -14.01 -44.89 -9.44
CA ASP A 107 -12.89 -44.26 -10.13
C ASP A 107 -13.22 -42.80 -10.52
N MET A 108 -14.44 -42.53 -10.98
CA MET A 108 -14.86 -41.18 -11.32
C MET A 108 -15.01 -40.31 -10.08
N VAL A 109 -15.57 -40.84 -8.98
CA VAL A 109 -15.72 -40.11 -7.71
C VAL A 109 -14.35 -39.74 -7.16
N VAL A 110 -13.45 -40.70 -7.04
CA VAL A 110 -12.09 -40.45 -6.52
C VAL A 110 -11.32 -39.46 -7.39
N ARG A 111 -11.35 -39.63 -8.72
CA ARG A 111 -10.72 -38.72 -9.65
C ARG A 111 -11.27 -37.30 -9.53
N THR A 112 -12.60 -37.14 -9.38
CA THR A 112 -13.23 -35.84 -9.18
C THR A 112 -12.76 -35.18 -7.88
N LEU A 113 -12.74 -35.91 -6.76
CA LEU A 113 -12.24 -35.39 -5.47
C LEU A 113 -10.77 -34.96 -5.56
N LEU A 114 -9.93 -35.76 -6.18
CA LEU A 114 -8.50 -35.42 -6.35
C LEU A 114 -8.30 -34.24 -7.31
N THR A 115 -9.14 -34.12 -8.33
CA THR A 115 -9.16 -32.96 -9.24
C THR A 115 -9.45 -31.68 -8.45
N TYR A 116 -10.51 -31.66 -7.65
CA TYR A 116 -10.82 -30.51 -6.80
C TYR A 116 -9.70 -30.19 -5.83
N MET A 117 -9.12 -31.22 -5.19
CA MET A 117 -8.01 -31.03 -4.27
C MET A 117 -6.78 -30.40 -4.96
N LEU A 118 -6.42 -30.87 -6.15
CA LEU A 118 -5.30 -30.34 -6.92
C LEU A 118 -5.55 -28.91 -7.41
N LEU A 119 -6.75 -28.58 -7.86
CA LEU A 119 -7.14 -27.23 -8.27
C LEU A 119 -7.14 -26.26 -7.09
N VAL A 120 -7.71 -26.66 -5.96
CA VAL A 120 -7.67 -25.85 -4.73
C VAL A 120 -6.23 -25.64 -4.28
N TYR A 121 -5.40 -26.68 -4.35
CA TYR A 121 -3.97 -26.57 -4.05
C TYR A 121 -3.28 -25.54 -4.96
N ALA A 122 -3.50 -25.62 -6.28
CA ALA A 122 -2.90 -24.70 -7.25
C ALA A 122 -3.27 -23.23 -7.01
N VAL A 123 -4.48 -22.97 -6.52
CA VAL A 123 -4.98 -21.62 -6.19
C VAL A 123 -4.43 -21.11 -4.84
N TYR A 124 -4.49 -21.94 -3.80
CA TYR A 124 -4.09 -21.55 -2.44
C TYR A 124 -2.58 -21.49 -2.25
N VAL A 125 -1.84 -22.44 -2.88
CA VAL A 125 -0.40 -22.58 -2.74
C VAL A 125 0.26 -22.28 -4.10
N PRO A 126 0.39 -21.00 -4.48
CA PRO A 126 1.01 -20.64 -5.74
C PRO A 126 2.44 -21.15 -5.75
N SER A 127 2.72 -21.97 -6.74
CA SER A 127 3.99 -22.61 -6.95
C SER A 127 4.34 -22.64 -8.43
N THR A 128 5.60 -22.93 -8.75
CA THR A 128 6.01 -23.12 -10.14
C THR A 128 5.33 -24.36 -10.72
N ALA A 129 5.13 -24.39 -12.04
CA ALA A 129 4.59 -25.58 -12.73
C ALA A 129 5.36 -26.86 -12.36
N ARG A 130 6.69 -26.79 -12.22
CA ARG A 130 7.53 -27.93 -11.80
C ARG A 130 7.12 -28.50 -10.44
N HIS A 131 6.84 -27.61 -9.47
CA HIS A 131 6.43 -28.05 -8.13
C HIS A 131 5.04 -28.69 -8.16
N THR A 132 4.08 -28.10 -8.89
CA THR A 132 2.75 -28.67 -9.09
C THR A 132 2.81 -30.04 -9.76
N LEU A 133 3.69 -30.22 -10.75
CA LEU A 133 3.93 -31.52 -11.39
C LEU A 133 4.45 -32.56 -10.39
N VAL A 134 5.39 -32.22 -9.51
CA VAL A 134 5.90 -33.13 -8.46
C VAL A 134 4.77 -33.58 -7.53
N VAL A 135 3.96 -32.65 -7.05
CA VAL A 135 2.80 -32.94 -6.18
C VAL A 135 1.80 -33.84 -6.91
N ALA A 136 1.45 -33.50 -8.14
CA ALA A 136 0.50 -34.28 -8.95
C ALA A 136 1.03 -35.69 -9.26
N SER A 137 2.34 -35.85 -9.51
CA SER A 137 2.96 -37.16 -9.72
C SER A 137 2.85 -38.07 -8.49
N LEU A 138 3.02 -37.51 -7.29
CA LEU A 138 2.80 -38.23 -6.03
C LEU A 138 1.35 -38.71 -5.86
N MET A 139 0.38 -37.90 -6.33
CA MET A 139 -1.04 -38.24 -6.29
C MET A 139 -1.43 -39.30 -7.32
N THR A 140 -0.68 -39.45 -8.40
CA THR A 140 -0.96 -40.37 -9.50
C THR A 140 -0.89 -41.83 -9.06
N LEU A 141 0.10 -42.20 -8.26
CA LEU A 141 0.30 -43.60 -7.84
C LEU A 141 -0.89 -44.16 -7.04
N PRO A 142 -1.37 -43.52 -5.97
CA PRO A 142 -2.55 -44.01 -5.26
C PRO A 142 -3.80 -44.05 -6.13
N LEU A 143 -4.01 -43.04 -7.00
CA LEU A 143 -5.18 -42.98 -7.90
C LEU A 143 -5.20 -44.17 -8.87
N LEU A 144 -4.13 -44.39 -9.63
CA LEU A 144 -4.08 -45.45 -10.64
C LEU A 144 -4.06 -46.85 -10.00
N GLY A 145 -3.33 -46.98 -8.88
CA GLY A 145 -3.30 -48.23 -8.12
C GLY A 145 -4.65 -48.65 -7.59
N SER A 146 -5.39 -47.70 -6.98
CA SER A 146 -6.75 -48.01 -6.48
C SER A 146 -7.75 -48.27 -7.60
N THR A 147 -7.68 -47.54 -8.72
CA THR A 147 -8.53 -47.76 -9.88
C THR A 147 -8.28 -49.19 -10.43
N PHE A 148 -7.01 -49.55 -10.63
CA PHE A 148 -6.68 -50.90 -11.11
C PHE A 148 -7.20 -51.98 -10.17
N LEU A 149 -6.92 -51.86 -8.86
CA LEU A 149 -7.35 -52.82 -7.85
C LEU A 149 -8.87 -52.94 -7.75
N ALA A 150 -9.61 -51.81 -7.80
CA ALA A 150 -11.06 -51.79 -7.74
C ALA A 150 -11.69 -52.61 -8.87
N PHE A 151 -11.20 -52.47 -10.09
CA PHE A 151 -11.67 -53.27 -11.23
C PHE A 151 -11.15 -54.71 -11.24
N ARG A 152 -9.93 -54.94 -10.74
CA ARG A 152 -9.32 -56.30 -10.71
C ARG A 152 -9.91 -57.20 -9.62
N SER A 153 -10.24 -56.61 -8.45
CA SER A 153 -10.80 -57.36 -7.29
C SER A 153 -12.33 -57.50 -7.32
N TRP A 154 -12.97 -56.98 -8.36
CA TRP A 154 -14.42 -57.03 -8.47
C TRP A 154 -14.91 -58.43 -8.75
N ASP A 155 -15.80 -58.94 -7.91
CA ASP A 155 -16.39 -60.24 -8.01
C ASP A 155 -17.82 -60.15 -8.60
N PRO A 156 -18.04 -60.68 -9.84
CA PRO A 156 -19.37 -60.66 -10.47
C PRO A 156 -20.45 -61.46 -9.70
N ALA A 157 -20.03 -62.37 -8.84
CA ALA A 157 -20.98 -63.19 -8.06
C ALA A 157 -21.57 -62.42 -6.86
N LEU A 158 -20.88 -61.37 -6.39
CA LEU A 158 -21.30 -60.56 -5.24
C LEU A 158 -21.98 -59.25 -5.63
N HIS A 159 -21.81 -58.80 -6.86
CA HIS A 159 -22.29 -57.50 -7.32
C HIS A 159 -22.88 -57.59 -8.71
N ASP A 160 -24.16 -57.32 -8.88
CA ASP A 160 -24.80 -57.28 -10.20
C ASP A 160 -24.47 -55.92 -10.88
N PRO A 161 -23.69 -55.89 -11.98
CA PRO A 161 -23.41 -54.67 -12.70
C PRO A 161 -24.72 -54.16 -13.36
N PRO A 162 -24.98 -52.88 -13.44
CA PRO A 162 -26.07 -52.38 -14.24
C PRO A 162 -25.82 -52.77 -15.68
N ALA A 163 -26.66 -53.68 -16.19
CA ALA A 163 -26.51 -54.33 -17.51
C ALA A 163 -26.45 -53.33 -18.68
N ALA A 164 -26.77 -52.07 -18.45
CA ALA A 164 -26.73 -50.98 -19.42
C ALA A 164 -25.30 -50.42 -19.67
N ILE A 165 -24.34 -50.61 -18.75
CA ILE A 165 -23.04 -49.91 -18.82
C ILE A 165 -21.88 -50.93 -18.98
N TRP A 166 -22.03 -52.17 -18.46
CA TRP A 166 -20.91 -53.15 -18.43
C TRP A 166 -21.37 -54.54 -18.94
N PRO A 167 -20.63 -55.14 -19.89
CA PRO A 167 -20.94 -56.49 -20.33
C PRO A 167 -20.75 -57.50 -19.19
N LYS A 168 -21.74 -58.36 -18.93
CA LYS A 168 -21.63 -59.41 -17.91
C LYS A 168 -20.44 -60.32 -18.18
N GLY A 169 -19.58 -60.51 -17.17
CA GLY A 169 -18.46 -61.44 -17.20
C GLY A 169 -17.11 -60.89 -17.63
N GLN A 170 -17.00 -59.62 -18.02
CA GLN A 170 -15.73 -59.03 -18.50
C GLN A 170 -15.13 -57.91 -17.61
N VAL A 171 -15.62 -57.71 -16.40
CA VAL A 171 -15.21 -56.57 -15.56
C VAL A 171 -13.74 -56.63 -15.12
N GLY A 172 -13.22 -57.86 -14.86
CA GLY A 172 -11.81 -58.03 -14.53
C GLY A 172 -10.86 -57.63 -15.67
N ASP A 173 -11.28 -57.82 -16.92
CA ASP A 173 -10.56 -57.41 -18.11
C ASP A 173 -10.57 -55.92 -18.36
N MET A 174 -11.55 -55.21 -17.74
CA MET A 174 -11.63 -53.74 -17.79
C MET A 174 -10.63 -53.02 -16.90
N ALA A 175 -9.91 -53.74 -16.02
CA ALA A 175 -8.93 -53.11 -15.12
C ALA A 175 -7.86 -52.29 -15.88
N TYR A 176 -7.30 -52.81 -16.95
CA TYR A 176 -6.34 -52.10 -17.79
C TYR A 176 -6.94 -50.92 -18.57
N PRO A 177 -8.07 -51.08 -19.32
CA PRO A 177 -8.72 -49.98 -20.02
C PRO A 177 -9.16 -48.85 -19.06
N ALA A 178 -9.78 -49.17 -17.94
CA ALA A 178 -10.26 -48.18 -16.96
C ALA A 178 -9.08 -47.41 -16.35
N THR A 179 -7.99 -48.09 -16.01
CA THR A 179 -6.77 -47.46 -15.49
C THR A 179 -6.14 -46.54 -16.54
N PHE A 180 -6.10 -46.98 -17.80
CA PHE A 180 -5.57 -46.20 -18.91
C PHE A 180 -6.39 -44.91 -19.13
N VAL A 181 -7.72 -45.04 -19.20
CA VAL A 181 -8.61 -43.87 -19.34
C VAL A 181 -8.45 -42.89 -18.16
N SER A 182 -8.37 -43.44 -16.94
CA SER A 182 -8.11 -42.61 -15.75
C SER A 182 -6.76 -41.91 -15.81
N ALA A 183 -5.70 -42.58 -16.30
CA ALA A 183 -4.39 -41.95 -16.47
C ALA A 183 -4.42 -40.81 -17.50
N VAL A 184 -5.09 -41.02 -18.64
CA VAL A 184 -5.23 -39.98 -19.69
C VAL A 184 -5.98 -38.75 -19.15
N LEU A 185 -7.14 -38.96 -18.54
CA LEU A 185 -7.93 -37.88 -17.98
C LEU A 185 -7.20 -37.15 -16.85
N TRP A 186 -6.48 -37.90 -15.99
CA TRP A 186 -5.66 -37.31 -14.93
C TRP A 186 -4.51 -36.47 -15.48
N THR A 187 -3.88 -36.91 -16.56
CA THR A 187 -2.82 -36.16 -17.23
C THR A 187 -3.34 -34.78 -17.72
N VAL A 188 -4.55 -34.75 -18.27
CA VAL A 188 -5.18 -33.47 -18.65
C VAL A 188 -5.39 -32.56 -17.43
N VAL A 189 -5.90 -33.11 -16.32
CA VAL A 189 -6.11 -32.37 -15.07
C VAL A 189 -4.77 -31.79 -14.56
N VAL A 190 -3.71 -32.59 -14.57
CA VAL A 190 -2.37 -32.17 -14.14
C VAL A 190 -1.83 -31.05 -15.04
N ALA A 191 -2.00 -31.16 -16.36
CA ALA A 191 -1.58 -30.11 -17.29
C ALA A 191 -2.32 -28.80 -17.05
N VAL A 192 -3.64 -28.86 -16.86
CA VAL A 192 -4.47 -27.68 -16.54
C VAL A 192 -4.04 -27.07 -15.19
N ALA A 193 -3.90 -27.89 -14.15
CA ALA A 193 -3.48 -27.40 -12.82
C ALA A 193 -2.08 -26.77 -12.85
N ALA A 194 -1.14 -27.34 -13.60
CA ALA A 194 0.19 -26.77 -13.78
C ALA A 194 0.14 -25.42 -14.53
N GLY A 195 -0.69 -25.32 -15.57
CA GLY A 195 -0.94 -24.06 -16.28
C GLY A 195 -1.51 -22.98 -15.37
N PHE A 196 -2.56 -23.28 -14.60
CA PHE A 196 -3.14 -22.37 -13.62
C PHE A 196 -2.10 -21.92 -12.58
N SER A 197 -1.34 -22.88 -12.02
CA SER A 197 -0.30 -22.59 -11.04
C SER A 197 0.75 -21.63 -11.60
N GLN A 198 1.19 -21.86 -12.83
CA GLN A 198 2.17 -21.01 -13.52
C GLN A 198 1.61 -19.58 -13.76
N THR A 199 0.37 -19.49 -14.22
CA THR A 199 -0.27 -18.20 -14.48
C THR A 199 -0.46 -17.40 -13.19
N ILE A 200 -1.01 -18.02 -12.14
CA ILE A 200 -1.20 -17.37 -10.83
C ILE A 200 0.14 -16.95 -10.22
N TYR A 201 1.15 -17.81 -10.32
CA TYR A 201 2.51 -17.50 -9.85
C TYR A 201 3.11 -16.32 -10.62
N GLY A 202 2.98 -16.32 -11.96
CA GLY A 202 3.44 -15.23 -12.83
C GLY A 202 2.77 -13.89 -12.51
N LEU A 203 1.42 -13.88 -12.41
CA LEU A 203 0.67 -12.68 -12.05
C LEU A 203 1.06 -12.12 -10.67
N ARG A 204 1.21 -12.99 -9.68
CA ARG A 204 1.64 -12.58 -8.33
C ARG A 204 3.08 -12.08 -8.29
N LYS A 205 3.96 -12.66 -9.12
CA LYS A 205 5.33 -12.16 -9.29
C LYS A 205 5.32 -10.79 -9.94
N ALA A 206 4.58 -10.60 -11.03
CA ALA A 206 4.44 -9.32 -11.71
C ALA A 206 3.91 -8.21 -10.76
N VAL A 207 2.83 -8.49 -10.00
CA VAL A 207 2.30 -7.55 -8.97
C VAL A 207 3.34 -7.23 -7.89
N ARG A 208 4.20 -8.19 -7.53
CA ARG A 208 5.26 -7.98 -6.54
C ARG A 208 6.40 -7.14 -7.11
N ASP A 209 6.78 -7.40 -8.35
CA ASP A 209 7.86 -6.68 -9.04
C ASP A 209 7.46 -5.22 -9.28
N VAL A 210 6.18 -4.93 -9.59
CA VAL A 210 5.61 -3.57 -9.69
C VAL A 210 5.70 -2.80 -8.35
N ARG A 211 5.66 -3.50 -7.20
CA ARG A 211 5.83 -2.87 -5.88
C ARG A 211 7.29 -2.66 -5.47
N ARG A 212 8.25 -3.13 -6.27
CA ARG A 212 9.68 -2.95 -6.01
C ARG A 212 10.23 -1.80 -6.82
N LEU A 213 10.73 -0.81 -6.13
CA LEU A 213 11.47 0.33 -6.69
C LEU A 213 12.94 0.23 -6.26
N GLY A 214 13.77 -0.40 -7.08
CA GLY A 214 15.16 -0.65 -6.71
C GLY A 214 15.27 -1.43 -5.40
N GLN A 215 15.79 -0.78 -4.35
CA GLN A 215 15.96 -1.38 -3.02
C GLN A 215 14.74 -1.19 -2.09
N TYR A 216 13.65 -0.59 -2.57
CA TYR A 216 12.46 -0.29 -1.78
C TYR A 216 11.28 -1.17 -2.18
N THR A 217 10.51 -1.60 -1.19
CA THR A 217 9.23 -2.28 -1.39
C THR A 217 8.10 -1.35 -0.97
N LEU A 218 7.24 -0.99 -1.90
CA LEU A 218 6.07 -0.16 -1.63
C LEU A 218 5.04 -0.96 -0.83
N GLU A 219 4.49 -0.35 0.22
CA GLU A 219 3.53 -0.98 1.14
C GLU A 219 2.14 -0.36 0.99
N GLU A 220 1.96 0.83 1.49
CA GLU A 220 0.69 1.54 1.61
C GLU A 220 0.79 2.93 0.97
N LYS A 221 -0.27 3.38 0.30
CA LYS A 221 -0.37 4.74 -0.20
C LYS A 221 -0.67 5.69 0.95
N LEU A 222 0.20 6.67 1.17
CA LEU A 222 0.05 7.68 2.22
C LEU A 222 -0.72 8.91 1.75
N GLY A 223 -0.58 9.26 0.46
CA GLY A 223 -1.25 10.43 -0.11
C GLY A 223 -1.01 10.57 -1.60
N GLU A 224 -1.85 11.38 -2.24
CA GLU A 224 -1.72 11.76 -3.64
C GLU A 224 -1.93 13.27 -3.76
N GLY A 225 -1.09 13.91 -4.55
CA GLY A 225 -1.19 15.33 -4.84
C GLY A 225 -0.98 15.63 -6.32
N GLY A 226 -1.06 16.90 -6.67
CA GLY A 226 -0.90 17.35 -8.05
C GLY A 226 0.42 16.95 -8.72
N MET A 227 1.45 16.60 -7.93
CA MET A 227 2.81 16.30 -8.40
C MET A 227 3.17 14.82 -8.35
N GLY A 228 2.37 13.98 -7.71
CA GLY A 228 2.68 12.56 -7.58
C GLY A 228 1.99 11.86 -6.42
N VAL A 229 2.42 10.64 -6.18
CA VAL A 229 1.85 9.77 -5.15
C VAL A 229 2.94 9.42 -4.14
N VAL A 230 2.60 9.50 -2.85
CA VAL A 230 3.51 9.14 -1.74
C VAL A 230 3.09 7.79 -1.19
N TYR A 231 4.05 6.87 -1.09
CA TYR A 231 3.87 5.54 -0.51
C TYR A 231 4.71 5.36 0.74
N ARG A 232 4.16 4.67 1.72
CA ARG A 232 4.97 4.00 2.74
C ARG A 232 5.75 2.88 2.06
N ALA A 233 7.01 2.74 2.40
CA ALA A 233 7.88 1.72 1.85
C ALA A 233 8.86 1.22 2.91
N SER A 234 9.42 0.04 2.69
CA SER A 234 10.54 -0.49 3.48
C SER A 234 11.76 -0.68 2.60
N HIS A 235 12.91 -0.28 3.11
CA HIS A 235 14.19 -0.57 2.46
C HIS A 235 14.55 -2.05 2.64
N ALA A 236 14.80 -2.77 1.54
CA ALA A 236 14.94 -4.22 1.52
C ALA A 236 16.03 -4.76 2.47
N MET A 237 17.17 -4.08 2.58
CA MET A 237 18.29 -4.50 3.44
C MET A 237 18.21 -3.89 4.85
N LEU A 238 17.94 -2.58 4.96
CA LEU A 238 17.96 -1.88 6.25
C LEU A 238 16.66 -2.09 7.04
N ARG A 239 15.59 -2.58 6.41
CA ARG A 239 14.23 -2.71 6.99
C ARG A 239 13.72 -1.42 7.63
N ARG A 240 14.27 -0.29 7.21
CA ARG A 240 13.88 1.02 7.72
C ARG A 240 12.60 1.46 7.04
N PRO A 241 11.56 1.87 7.79
CA PRO A 241 10.39 2.53 7.24
C PRO A 241 10.81 3.83 6.53
N THR A 242 10.29 4.03 5.34
CA THR A 242 10.69 5.12 4.42
C THR A 242 9.43 5.61 3.72
N ALA A 243 9.35 6.89 3.38
CA ALA A 243 8.34 7.40 2.47
C ALA A 243 8.96 7.51 1.06
N ILE A 244 8.24 7.04 0.04
CA ILE A 244 8.64 7.12 -1.36
C ILE A 244 7.64 8.01 -2.09
N LYS A 245 8.11 9.08 -2.70
CA LYS A 245 7.29 9.90 -3.60
C LYS A 245 7.60 9.55 -5.04
N LEU A 246 6.56 9.13 -5.76
CA LEU A 246 6.59 8.84 -7.20
C LEU A 246 6.08 10.06 -7.96
N LEU A 247 6.78 10.43 -9.01
CA LEU A 247 6.39 11.52 -9.90
C LEU A 247 5.74 10.96 -11.15
N LEU A 248 4.57 11.48 -11.50
CA LEU A 248 3.81 11.02 -12.67
C LEU A 248 4.44 11.57 -13.95
N PRO A 249 4.82 10.70 -14.95
CA PRO A 249 5.53 11.09 -16.16
C PRO A 249 4.74 12.04 -17.06
N ASP A 250 3.42 11.94 -17.06
CA ASP A 250 2.53 12.65 -18.01
C ASP A 250 2.48 14.18 -17.80
N ARG A 251 3.16 14.70 -16.77
CA ARG A 251 3.15 16.13 -16.41
C ARG A 251 4.50 16.83 -16.51
N ALA A 252 5.56 16.11 -16.92
CA ALA A 252 6.91 16.65 -16.97
C ALA A 252 7.57 16.38 -18.33
N GLY A 253 7.80 17.42 -19.15
CA GLY A 253 8.67 17.34 -20.31
C GLY A 253 10.12 17.00 -19.93
N LYS A 254 10.97 16.61 -20.89
CA LYS A 254 12.38 16.21 -20.65
C LYS A 254 13.21 17.24 -19.87
N ASP A 255 12.98 18.52 -20.10
CA ASP A 255 13.69 19.62 -19.42
C ASP A 255 13.25 19.79 -17.96
N ALA A 256 12.01 19.43 -17.64
CA ALA A 256 11.51 19.43 -16.28
C ALA A 256 12.14 18.32 -15.42
N LEU A 257 12.40 17.16 -16.00
CA LEU A 257 13.08 16.05 -15.31
C LEU A 257 14.50 16.40 -14.91
N THR A 258 15.28 17.08 -15.78
CA THR A 258 16.65 17.48 -15.47
C THR A 258 16.71 18.55 -14.36
N ARG A 259 15.73 19.46 -14.35
CA ARG A 259 15.59 20.45 -13.28
C ARG A 259 15.23 19.80 -11.96
N PHE A 260 14.26 18.89 -11.98
CA PHE A 260 13.85 18.12 -10.82
C PHE A 260 15.01 17.33 -10.21
N GLU A 261 15.85 16.66 -11.01
CA GLU A 261 17.06 15.96 -10.50
C GLU A 261 17.98 16.91 -9.73
N ARG A 262 18.23 18.11 -10.29
CA ARG A 262 19.07 19.11 -9.62
C ARG A 262 18.48 19.61 -8.29
N GLU A 263 17.17 19.79 -8.24
CA GLU A 263 16.48 20.24 -7.03
C GLU A 263 16.44 19.15 -5.96
N VAL A 264 16.18 17.88 -6.33
CA VAL A 264 16.30 16.75 -5.40
C VAL A 264 17.71 16.63 -4.85
N GLN A 265 18.73 16.77 -5.71
CA GLN A 265 20.13 16.74 -5.28
C GLN A 265 20.45 17.86 -4.29
N ARG A 266 19.98 19.09 -4.53
CA ARG A 266 20.15 20.21 -3.59
C ARG A 266 19.40 19.98 -2.28
N THR A 267 18.14 19.49 -2.34
CA THR A 267 17.35 19.17 -1.16
C THR A 267 18.01 18.06 -0.34
N ALA A 268 18.61 17.06 -0.99
CA ALA A 268 19.31 15.96 -0.32
C ALA A 268 20.58 16.43 0.43
N MET A 269 21.11 17.60 0.11
CA MET A 269 22.25 18.20 0.83
C MET A 269 21.84 18.95 2.08
N LEU A 270 20.56 19.25 2.28
CA LEU A 270 20.07 19.91 3.49
C LEU A 270 20.09 18.94 4.67
N THR A 271 20.60 19.40 5.80
CA THR A 271 20.82 18.58 7.00
C THR A 271 20.09 19.09 8.23
N HIS A 272 19.38 20.20 8.10
CA HIS A 272 18.69 20.83 9.22
C HIS A 272 17.63 19.89 9.83
N PRO A 273 17.54 19.80 11.17
CA PRO A 273 16.59 18.92 11.85
C PRO A 273 15.11 19.20 11.52
N ASN A 274 14.80 20.42 11.08
CA ASN A 274 13.45 20.83 10.66
C ASN A 274 13.20 20.69 9.15
N THR A 275 14.12 20.12 8.39
CA THR A 275 13.98 19.78 6.98
C THR A 275 13.76 18.27 6.84
N VAL A 276 12.91 17.83 5.92
CA VAL A 276 12.77 16.41 5.62
C VAL A 276 14.08 15.84 5.06
N THR A 277 14.53 14.72 5.60
CA THR A 277 15.75 14.07 5.13
C THR A 277 15.45 13.23 3.90
N VAL A 278 16.10 13.53 2.77
CA VAL A 278 16.08 12.70 1.56
C VAL A 278 17.22 11.68 1.65
N PHE A 279 16.89 10.38 1.48
CA PHE A 279 17.88 9.30 1.59
C PHE A 279 18.44 8.86 0.26
N ASP A 280 17.60 8.89 -0.77
CA ASP A 280 17.92 8.34 -2.08
C ASP A 280 16.95 8.86 -3.14
N TYR A 281 17.35 8.83 -4.41
CA TYR A 281 16.49 9.12 -5.55
C TYR A 281 16.87 8.23 -6.72
N GLY A 282 15.94 8.00 -7.63
CA GLY A 282 16.20 7.15 -8.78
C GLY A 282 15.10 7.20 -9.83
N ARG A 283 15.28 6.35 -10.85
CA ARG A 283 14.27 6.10 -11.88
C ARG A 283 13.91 4.63 -11.91
N THR A 284 12.64 4.34 -12.14
CA THR A 284 12.19 2.98 -12.47
C THR A 284 12.65 2.60 -13.89
N THR A 285 12.58 1.31 -14.22
CA THR A 285 12.81 0.81 -15.58
C THR A 285 11.91 1.48 -16.61
N ASP A 286 10.69 1.85 -16.21
CA ASP A 286 9.68 2.51 -17.02
C ASP A 286 9.85 4.05 -17.08
N GLY A 287 10.94 4.56 -16.48
CA GLY A 287 11.29 5.99 -16.54
C GLY A 287 10.60 6.88 -15.50
N VAL A 288 9.81 6.31 -14.57
CA VAL A 288 9.18 7.05 -13.48
C VAL A 288 10.23 7.48 -12.46
N PHE A 289 10.26 8.75 -12.13
CA PHE A 289 11.13 9.30 -11.10
C PHE A 289 10.58 9.02 -9.71
N TYR A 290 11.46 8.68 -8.76
CA TYR A 290 11.13 8.59 -7.34
C TYR A 290 12.23 9.15 -6.47
N TYR A 291 11.87 9.57 -5.28
CA TYR A 291 12.82 9.79 -4.20
C TYR A 291 12.32 9.21 -2.89
N ALA A 292 13.29 8.73 -2.11
CA ALA A 292 13.08 8.12 -0.80
C ALA A 292 13.44 9.13 0.29
N MET A 293 12.55 9.30 1.26
CA MET A 293 12.73 10.25 2.36
C MET A 293 12.35 9.61 3.69
N GLU A 294 12.66 10.28 4.78
CA GLU A 294 12.23 9.84 6.10
C GLU A 294 10.70 9.75 6.18
N LEU A 295 10.21 8.64 6.76
CA LEU A 295 8.79 8.50 7.07
C LEU A 295 8.50 9.30 8.32
N LEU A 296 7.60 10.28 8.20
CA LEU A 296 7.19 11.16 9.26
C LEU A 296 5.84 10.70 9.83
N GLU A 297 5.84 10.34 11.11
CA GLU A 297 4.62 10.02 11.87
C GLU A 297 4.19 11.25 12.66
N GLY A 298 3.33 12.06 12.07
CA GLY A 298 2.87 13.33 12.61
C GLY A 298 1.59 13.79 11.95
N ALA A 299 1.35 15.10 11.98
CA ALA A 299 0.27 15.77 11.30
C ALA A 299 0.77 17.02 10.58
N SER A 300 0.17 17.38 9.47
CA SER A 300 0.38 18.67 8.83
C SER A 300 -0.23 19.80 9.68
N LEU A 301 0.25 21.02 9.48
CA LEU A 301 -0.37 22.18 10.12
C LEU A 301 -1.85 22.32 9.71
N GLU A 302 -2.20 21.89 8.50
CA GLU A 302 -3.58 21.86 7.98
C GLU A 302 -4.45 20.95 8.85
N GLU A 303 -4.04 19.71 9.06
CA GLU A 303 -4.75 18.74 9.91
C GLU A 303 -4.84 19.19 11.37
N ILE A 304 -3.81 19.87 11.89
CA ILE A 304 -3.82 20.40 13.25
C ILE A 304 -4.92 21.45 13.43
N VAL A 305 -5.04 22.40 12.52
CA VAL A 305 -6.07 23.45 12.61
C VAL A 305 -7.47 22.90 12.29
N GLU A 306 -7.59 21.93 11.40
CA GLU A 306 -8.87 21.26 11.16
C GLU A 306 -9.41 20.53 12.42
N VAL A 307 -8.52 19.97 13.23
CA VAL A 307 -8.89 19.20 14.43
C VAL A 307 -9.06 20.08 15.67
N ASP A 308 -8.22 21.07 15.86
CA ASP A 308 -8.12 21.86 17.11
C ASP A 308 -8.47 23.35 16.92
N GLY A 309 -8.65 23.80 15.66
CA GLY A 309 -8.92 25.20 15.36
C GLY A 309 -7.69 26.11 15.46
N PRO A 310 -7.91 27.44 15.68
CA PRO A 310 -6.81 28.40 15.84
C PRO A 310 -5.85 28.01 16.97
N GLN A 311 -4.56 28.24 16.74
CA GLN A 311 -3.53 27.82 17.66
C GLN A 311 -3.11 28.97 18.60
N PRO A 312 -2.72 28.69 19.86
CA PRO A 312 -2.24 29.72 20.77
C PRO A 312 -0.94 30.38 20.26
N GLU A 313 -0.78 31.66 20.55
CA GLU A 313 0.32 32.50 20.07
C GLU A 313 1.69 31.87 20.30
N GLU A 314 1.92 31.30 21.48
CA GLU A 314 3.21 30.70 21.85
C GLU A 314 3.53 29.48 20.98
N ARG A 315 2.48 28.70 20.59
CA ARG A 315 2.64 27.58 19.68
C ARG A 315 2.92 28.06 18.26
N VAL A 316 2.20 29.07 17.79
CA VAL A 316 2.44 29.69 16.48
C VAL A 316 3.88 30.17 16.37
N ILE A 317 4.38 30.91 17.35
CA ILE A 317 5.78 31.37 17.40
C ILE A 317 6.74 30.18 17.33
N HIS A 318 6.52 29.15 18.14
CA HIS A 318 7.38 27.95 18.20
C HIS A 318 7.44 27.21 16.87
N LEU A 319 6.31 27.05 16.18
CA LEU A 319 6.23 26.33 14.90
C LEU A 319 6.86 27.16 13.76
N LEU A 320 6.57 28.47 13.71
CA LEU A 320 7.13 29.36 12.69
C LEU A 320 8.64 29.56 12.85
N GLU A 321 9.16 29.61 14.08
CA GLU A 321 10.60 29.71 14.34
C GLU A 321 11.36 28.52 13.74
N GLN A 322 10.84 27.29 13.96
CA GLN A 322 11.44 26.08 13.43
C GLN A 322 11.35 26.02 11.89
N ALA A 323 10.20 26.41 11.31
CA ALA A 323 10.04 26.48 9.87
C ALA A 323 10.98 27.52 9.24
N ALA A 324 11.09 28.72 9.86
CA ALA A 324 12.03 29.74 9.43
C ALA A 324 13.50 29.28 9.52
N SER A 325 13.85 28.45 10.52
CA SER A 325 15.18 27.87 10.67
C SER A 325 15.52 26.90 9.53
N SER A 326 14.56 26.04 9.12
CA SER A 326 14.69 25.18 7.94
C SER A 326 14.89 25.99 6.65
N LEU A 327 14.06 27.02 6.46
CA LEU A 327 14.16 27.89 5.29
C LEU A 327 15.48 28.66 5.25
N ALA A 328 16.05 29.02 6.41
CA ALA A 328 17.33 29.71 6.45
C ALA A 328 18.47 28.87 5.85
N GLU A 329 18.61 27.60 6.23
CA GLU A 329 19.60 26.69 5.61
C GLU A 329 19.34 26.54 4.10
N ALA A 330 18.08 26.34 3.69
CA ALA A 330 17.76 26.18 2.27
C ALA A 330 18.12 27.44 1.45
N HIS A 331 17.79 28.62 1.97
CA HIS A 331 18.10 29.89 1.32
C HIS A 331 19.61 30.16 1.24
N ASP A 332 20.37 29.82 2.28
CA ASP A 332 21.83 29.90 2.29
C ASP A 332 22.45 28.95 1.22
N ALA A 333 21.83 27.81 0.97
CA ALA A 333 22.18 26.89 -0.11
C ALA A 333 21.67 27.32 -1.51
N GLY A 334 21.01 28.47 -1.61
CA GLY A 334 20.45 29.00 -2.85
C GLY A 334 19.19 28.24 -3.33
N LEU A 335 18.49 27.57 -2.42
CA LEU A 335 17.25 26.83 -2.70
C LEU A 335 16.05 27.59 -2.12
N ILE A 336 15.10 27.97 -2.98
CA ILE A 336 13.84 28.60 -2.61
C ILE A 336 12.75 27.53 -2.62
N HIS A 337 11.91 27.45 -1.57
CA HIS A 337 10.90 26.42 -1.43
C HIS A 337 9.74 26.57 -2.42
N ARG A 338 9.26 27.80 -2.63
CA ARG A 338 8.21 28.18 -3.60
C ARG A 338 6.80 27.56 -3.39
N ASP A 339 6.62 26.68 -2.40
CA ASP A 339 5.34 26.04 -2.07
C ASP A 339 5.10 25.89 -0.57
N ILE A 340 5.48 26.90 0.20
CA ILE A 340 5.19 26.95 1.64
C ILE A 340 3.68 27.11 1.84
N LYS A 341 3.11 26.11 2.53
CA LYS A 341 1.69 26.05 2.91
C LYS A 341 1.51 25.09 4.09
N PRO A 342 0.38 25.11 4.81
CA PRO A 342 0.15 24.26 5.97
C PRO A 342 0.34 22.75 5.68
N GLY A 343 -0.08 22.26 4.51
CA GLY A 343 0.08 20.87 4.12
C GLY A 343 1.54 20.43 3.91
N ASN A 344 2.48 21.36 3.67
CA ASN A 344 3.90 21.08 3.46
C ASN A 344 4.76 21.32 4.71
N ILE A 345 4.14 21.58 5.86
CA ILE A 345 4.80 21.72 7.15
C ILE A 345 4.18 20.69 8.09
N LEU A 346 4.93 19.61 8.33
CA LEU A 346 4.52 18.55 9.24
C LEU A 346 5.06 18.83 10.65
N VAL A 347 4.27 18.43 11.63
CA VAL A 347 4.64 18.47 13.04
C VAL A 347 4.68 17.04 13.55
N VAL A 348 5.81 16.63 14.12
CA VAL A 348 6.04 15.26 14.58
C VAL A 348 6.31 15.22 16.08
N ASP A 349 5.98 14.06 16.68
CA ASP A 349 6.29 13.74 18.08
C ASP A 349 7.23 12.53 18.08
N ARG A 350 8.53 12.78 18.16
CA ARG A 350 9.56 11.77 17.98
C ARG A 350 10.75 11.97 18.91
N GLY A 351 11.28 10.86 19.44
CA GLY A 351 12.50 10.89 20.25
C GLY A 351 12.39 11.68 21.55
N GLY A 352 11.18 11.81 22.12
CA GLY A 352 10.92 12.61 23.30
C GLY A 352 10.82 14.13 23.05
N ILE A 353 10.85 14.55 21.79
CA ILE A 353 10.63 15.94 21.36
C ILE A 353 9.29 16.01 20.67
N SER A 354 8.35 16.73 21.28
CA SER A 354 7.03 16.99 20.73
C SER A 354 7.01 18.34 19.99
N ASP A 355 6.13 18.47 19.00
CA ASP A 355 6.02 19.64 18.11
C ASP A 355 7.33 19.98 17.39
N GLN A 356 8.06 18.94 16.93
CA GLN A 356 9.16 19.14 16.01
C GLN A 356 8.64 19.37 14.60
N VAL A 357 8.92 20.52 14.01
CA VAL A 357 8.55 20.86 12.64
C VAL A 357 9.44 20.12 11.64
N LYS A 358 8.83 19.66 10.54
CA LYS A 358 9.48 19.12 9.34
C LYS A 358 8.92 19.79 8.10
N VAL A 359 9.70 20.62 7.44
CA VAL A 359 9.35 21.20 6.14
C VAL A 359 9.60 20.14 5.07
N VAL A 360 8.57 19.86 4.26
CA VAL A 360 8.60 18.83 3.22
C VAL A 360 8.31 19.44 1.85
N ASP A 361 8.64 18.69 0.78
CA ASP A 361 8.28 19.05 -0.60
C ASP A 361 8.84 20.40 -1.07
N PHE A 362 10.12 20.64 -0.86
CA PHE A 362 10.82 21.77 -1.49
C PHE A 362 10.53 21.79 -2.99
N GLY A 363 10.03 22.88 -3.49
CA GLY A 363 9.35 23.19 -4.77
C GLY A 363 9.80 22.53 -6.08
N LEU A 364 9.97 21.23 -6.04
CA LEU A 364 10.55 20.37 -7.07
C LEU A 364 9.91 20.47 -8.48
N VAL A 365 8.80 21.20 -8.69
CA VAL A 365 8.06 21.15 -9.96
C VAL A 365 7.38 22.48 -10.40
N LYS A 366 7.42 23.57 -9.63
CA LYS A 366 6.64 24.79 -9.97
C LYS A 366 7.13 25.59 -11.18
N ASP A 367 8.37 25.43 -11.62
CA ASP A 367 8.90 26.14 -12.80
C ASP A 367 8.24 25.73 -14.14
N VAL A 368 7.52 24.58 -14.16
CA VAL A 368 6.91 24.06 -15.39
C VAL A 368 5.55 24.66 -15.68
N GLY A 369 4.75 24.94 -14.62
CA GLY A 369 3.39 25.44 -14.79
C GLY A 369 3.31 26.92 -15.23
N PHE A 370 4.21 27.76 -14.74
CA PHE A 370 4.19 29.20 -15.03
C PHE A 370 4.73 29.58 -16.41
N ARG A 371 5.71 28.81 -16.96
CA ARG A 371 6.19 29.04 -18.34
C ARG A 371 5.19 28.61 -19.42
N ALA A 372 4.39 27.57 -19.16
CA ALA A 372 3.31 27.16 -20.06
C ALA A 372 2.21 28.23 -20.19
N LEU A 373 2.06 29.09 -19.18
CA LEU A 373 1.13 30.24 -19.21
C LEU A 373 1.65 31.40 -20.06
N GLY A 374 2.98 31.55 -20.21
CA GLY A 374 3.60 32.62 -21.01
C GLY A 374 3.68 32.32 -22.52
N GLU A 375 3.62 31.04 -22.91
CA GLU A 375 3.74 30.61 -24.32
C GLU A 375 2.39 30.34 -25.01
N ALA A 376 1.29 30.28 -24.26
CA ALA A 376 -0.06 30.12 -24.82
C ALA A 376 -0.66 31.46 -25.22
N THR A 377 -0.12 32.06 -26.29
CA THR A 377 -0.78 33.14 -27.02
C THR A 377 -1.92 32.55 -27.82
N SER A 378 -3.18 32.91 -27.49
CA SER A 378 -4.39 32.89 -28.33
C SER A 378 -5.56 31.97 -27.95
N GLU A 379 -5.75 31.59 -26.70
CA GLU A 379 -7.05 31.04 -26.30
C GLU A 379 -7.61 31.70 -25.02
N PRO A 380 -8.97 31.83 -24.87
CA PRO A 380 -9.56 32.73 -23.88
C PRO A 380 -9.39 32.22 -22.42
N ALA A 381 -9.29 33.17 -21.52
CA ALA A 381 -8.99 33.13 -20.09
C ALA A 381 -9.66 32.03 -19.22
N LEU A 382 -10.59 31.24 -19.75
CA LEU A 382 -11.26 30.15 -19.03
C LEU A 382 -10.38 28.89 -18.85
N THR A 383 -9.41 28.67 -19.74
CA THR A 383 -8.49 27.49 -19.66
C THR A 383 -7.38 27.72 -18.62
N VAL A 384 -7.05 28.98 -18.34
CA VAL A 384 -6.03 29.39 -17.35
C VAL A 384 -6.45 29.06 -15.93
N ALA A 385 -7.74 29.12 -15.60
CA ALA A 385 -8.27 28.85 -14.26
C ALA A 385 -8.07 27.38 -13.80
N ASN A 386 -7.97 26.43 -14.73
CA ASN A 386 -7.75 25.00 -14.42
C ASN A 386 -6.27 24.58 -14.39
N THR A 387 -5.34 25.48 -14.78
CA THR A 387 -3.92 25.14 -14.92
C THR A 387 -3.03 25.74 -13.83
N VAL A 388 -3.58 26.61 -12.93
CA VAL A 388 -2.83 27.10 -11.79
C VAL A 388 -2.64 25.96 -10.77
N VAL A 389 -1.54 25.25 -10.93
CA VAL A 389 -1.10 24.19 -10.03
C VAL A 389 -0.59 24.83 -8.73
N GLY A 390 -1.41 24.85 -7.70
CA GLY A 390 -1.08 25.32 -6.35
C GLY A 390 -2.19 26.18 -5.76
N THR A 391 -2.29 26.18 -4.45
CA THR A 391 -3.28 26.95 -3.72
C THR A 391 -2.82 28.40 -3.64
N PRO A 392 -3.45 29.38 -4.32
CA PRO A 392 -2.99 30.78 -4.36
C PRO A 392 -3.06 31.50 -3.00
N LEU A 393 -3.71 30.87 -2.02
CA LEU A 393 -3.96 31.39 -0.68
C LEU A 393 -2.70 31.80 0.12
N TYR A 394 -1.52 31.31 -0.27
CA TYR A 394 -0.24 31.55 0.41
C TYR A 394 0.81 32.17 -0.53
N MET A 395 0.46 32.44 -1.80
CA MET A 395 1.45 32.90 -2.78
C MET A 395 1.78 34.38 -2.60
N ALA A 396 3.06 34.69 -2.73
CA ALA A 396 3.54 36.06 -2.71
C ALA A 396 3.14 36.83 -3.98
N PRO A 397 2.87 38.17 -3.88
CA PRO A 397 2.45 39.01 -5.00
C PRO A 397 3.35 38.92 -6.24
N GLU A 398 4.67 38.92 -6.06
CA GLU A 398 5.67 38.85 -7.14
C GLU A 398 5.62 37.51 -7.91
N THR A 399 5.11 36.46 -7.29
CA THR A 399 4.94 35.18 -7.98
C THR A 399 3.96 35.27 -9.16
N PHE A 400 3.02 36.22 -9.11
CA PHE A 400 2.05 36.45 -10.19
C PHE A 400 2.52 37.53 -11.17
N THR A 401 3.26 38.55 -10.70
CA THR A 401 3.59 39.74 -11.49
C THR A 401 4.94 39.67 -12.17
N ALA A 402 5.91 38.98 -11.55
CA ALA A 402 7.31 38.91 -12.03
C ALA A 402 7.97 37.59 -11.58
N PRO A 403 7.47 36.41 -12.05
CA PRO A 403 7.90 35.10 -11.58
C PRO A 403 9.42 34.83 -11.76
N GLU A 404 10.06 35.51 -12.71
CA GLU A 404 11.50 35.41 -12.95
C GLU A 404 12.36 36.13 -11.91
N THR A 405 11.79 37.05 -11.13
CA THR A 405 12.49 37.82 -10.09
C THR A 405 12.20 37.32 -8.67
N VAL A 406 11.45 36.22 -8.54
CA VAL A 406 11.11 35.64 -7.25
C VAL A 406 12.36 35.19 -6.50
N ASP A 407 12.55 35.76 -5.30
CA ASP A 407 13.63 35.39 -4.39
C ASP A 407 13.15 34.70 -3.10
N ALA A 408 14.06 34.44 -2.17
CA ALA A 408 13.81 33.77 -0.89
C ALA A 408 12.70 34.45 -0.04
N ARG A 409 12.44 35.74 -0.24
CA ARG A 409 11.42 36.50 0.49
C ARG A 409 10.00 36.13 0.11
N ALA A 410 9.81 35.42 -1.01
CA ALA A 410 8.52 34.82 -1.35
C ALA A 410 8.10 33.73 -0.35
N ASP A 411 9.07 32.90 0.11
CA ASP A 411 8.81 31.90 1.15
C ASP A 411 8.48 32.55 2.50
N LEU A 412 9.07 33.72 2.80
CA LEU A 412 8.76 34.47 4.03
C LEU A 412 7.33 35.04 4.01
N TYR A 413 6.86 35.50 2.85
CA TYR A 413 5.46 35.90 2.68
C TYR A 413 4.52 34.71 2.93
N ALA A 414 4.80 33.59 2.30
CA ALA A 414 4.00 32.38 2.45
C ALA A 414 4.01 31.87 3.90
N LEU A 415 5.16 31.91 4.60
CA LEU A 415 5.25 31.54 6.01
C LEU A 415 4.48 32.52 6.90
N GLY A 416 4.47 33.83 6.58
CA GLY A 416 3.63 34.83 7.22
C GLY A 416 2.13 34.51 7.06
N ALA A 417 1.71 34.10 5.85
CA ALA A 417 0.35 33.69 5.59
C ALA A 417 -0.05 32.40 6.33
N VAL A 418 0.87 31.44 6.46
CA VAL A 418 0.71 30.24 7.31
C VAL A 418 0.54 30.65 8.77
N GLY A 419 1.38 31.54 9.28
CA GLY A 419 1.29 32.03 10.67
C GLY A 419 -0.02 32.75 10.95
N TYR A 420 -0.46 33.59 10.03
CA TYR A 420 -1.76 34.26 10.10
C TYR A 420 -2.90 33.25 10.22
N TRP A 421 -2.89 32.24 9.33
CA TRP A 421 -3.90 31.18 9.30
C TRP A 421 -3.84 30.29 10.56
N LEU A 422 -2.68 29.93 11.06
CA LEU A 422 -2.51 29.19 12.31
C LEU A 422 -3.14 29.94 13.49
N LEU A 423 -2.94 31.23 13.54
CA LEU A 423 -3.40 32.08 14.64
C LEU A 423 -4.91 32.36 14.57
N THR A 424 -5.44 32.57 13.36
CA THR A 424 -6.82 33.02 13.17
C THR A 424 -7.79 31.92 12.74
N GLY A 425 -7.30 30.79 12.25
CA GLY A 425 -8.10 29.74 11.62
C GLY A 425 -8.66 30.13 10.24
N THR A 426 -8.33 31.33 9.73
CA THR A 426 -8.83 31.87 8.47
C THR A 426 -7.68 32.30 7.57
N HIS A 427 -7.86 32.19 6.25
CA HIS A 427 -6.87 32.69 5.30
C HIS A 427 -6.74 34.22 5.37
N VAL A 428 -5.56 34.74 5.03
CA VAL A 428 -5.30 36.20 4.96
C VAL A 428 -6.31 36.86 4.03
N PHE A 429 -6.51 36.24 2.86
CA PHE A 429 -7.50 36.68 1.88
C PHE A 429 -8.32 35.48 1.43
N GLY A 430 -9.63 35.70 1.32
CA GLY A 430 -10.59 34.76 0.71
C GLY A 430 -11.11 35.36 -0.59
N GLY A 431 -11.89 34.56 -1.33
CA GLY A 431 -12.55 35.00 -2.55
C GLY A 431 -13.33 33.86 -3.18
N ASN A 432 -14.26 34.21 -4.09
CA ASN A 432 -15.09 33.24 -4.80
C ASN A 432 -14.40 32.66 -6.04
N SER A 433 -13.24 33.18 -6.39
CA SER A 433 -12.44 32.70 -7.53
C SER A 433 -10.93 32.82 -7.24
N ILE A 434 -10.15 32.00 -7.92
CA ILE A 434 -8.67 32.05 -7.89
C ILE A 434 -8.17 33.46 -8.25
N ILE A 435 -8.78 34.08 -9.28
CA ILE A 435 -8.39 35.42 -9.76
C ILE A 435 -8.62 36.47 -8.68
N GLU A 436 -9.74 36.38 -7.96
CA GLU A 436 -10.05 37.30 -6.86
C GLU A 436 -9.04 37.17 -5.72
N VAL A 437 -8.72 35.95 -5.30
CA VAL A 437 -7.70 35.68 -4.28
C VAL A 437 -6.32 36.22 -4.72
N CYS A 438 -5.91 35.97 -5.95
CA CYS A 438 -4.67 36.54 -6.51
C CYS A 438 -4.69 38.08 -6.50
N GLY A 439 -5.81 38.69 -6.88
CA GLY A 439 -6.01 40.14 -6.82
C GLY A 439 -5.85 40.73 -5.42
N HIS A 440 -6.40 40.04 -4.42
CA HIS A 440 -6.22 40.45 -3.03
C HIS A 440 -4.76 40.30 -2.57
N HIS A 441 -4.07 39.21 -2.91
CA HIS A 441 -2.65 39.06 -2.61
C HIS A 441 -1.81 40.17 -3.23
N MET A 442 -2.15 40.63 -4.43
CA MET A 442 -1.41 41.72 -5.13
C MET A 442 -1.70 43.11 -4.54
N HIS A 443 -2.97 43.41 -4.19
CA HIS A 443 -3.40 44.77 -4.00
C HIS A 443 -4.00 45.08 -2.64
N SER A 444 -4.67 44.12 -1.96
CA SER A 444 -5.35 44.38 -0.70
C SER A 444 -4.41 44.26 0.49
N MET A 445 -4.55 45.17 1.45
CA MET A 445 -3.81 45.09 2.73
C MET A 445 -4.45 44.00 3.60
N PRO A 446 -3.66 43.19 4.32
CA PRO A 446 -4.20 42.23 5.25
C PRO A 446 -4.83 42.92 6.48
N ASP A 447 -5.98 42.42 6.92
CA ASP A 447 -6.49 42.80 8.23
C ASP A 447 -5.52 42.32 9.33
N PRO A 448 -5.29 43.11 10.38
CA PRO A 448 -4.54 42.64 11.53
C PRO A 448 -5.16 41.35 12.12
N PRO A 449 -4.37 40.36 12.56
CA PRO A 449 -4.87 39.16 13.23
C PRO A 449 -5.82 39.47 14.40
N SER A 450 -5.50 40.47 15.21
CA SER A 450 -6.37 40.94 16.32
C SER A 450 -7.74 41.42 15.85
N THR A 451 -7.80 42.14 14.74
CA THR A 451 -9.08 42.58 14.12
C THR A 451 -9.87 41.37 13.59
N ARG A 452 -9.18 40.40 12.95
CA ARG A 452 -9.80 39.19 12.39
C ARG A 452 -10.37 38.28 13.47
N LEU A 453 -9.68 38.14 14.61
CA LEU A 453 -10.11 37.35 15.76
C LEU A 453 -11.17 38.09 16.62
N GLY A 454 -11.26 39.41 16.53
CA GLY A 454 -12.05 40.22 17.47
C GLY A 454 -11.51 40.11 18.91
N ALA A 455 -10.24 39.77 19.09
CA ALA A 455 -9.57 39.58 20.38
C ALA A 455 -8.12 40.09 20.33
N PRO A 456 -7.56 40.54 21.47
CA PRO A 456 -6.17 41.01 21.51
C PRO A 456 -5.17 39.90 21.10
N VAL A 457 -4.20 40.29 20.30
CA VAL A 457 -3.02 39.47 19.92
C VAL A 457 -1.79 40.26 20.38
N ALA A 458 -0.73 39.53 20.78
CA ALA A 458 0.54 40.17 21.15
C ALA A 458 1.06 41.05 20.00
N ALA A 459 1.28 42.33 20.26
CA ALA A 459 1.58 43.33 19.24
C ALA A 459 2.88 43.02 18.49
N ASP A 460 3.84 42.37 19.14
CA ASP A 460 5.12 41.96 18.54
C ASP A 460 4.91 40.82 17.54
N LEU A 461 4.10 39.77 17.85
CA LEU A 461 3.77 38.72 16.92
C LEU A 461 2.95 39.26 15.73
N GLU A 462 1.93 40.06 15.99
CA GLU A 462 1.11 40.66 14.94
C GLU A 462 1.98 41.49 13.98
N ALA A 463 2.89 42.32 14.51
CA ALA A 463 3.81 43.10 13.70
C ALA A 463 4.75 42.22 12.83
N VAL A 464 5.25 41.12 13.36
CA VAL A 464 6.08 40.16 12.59
C VAL A 464 5.29 39.55 11.45
N LEU A 465 4.07 39.07 11.69
CA LEU A 465 3.22 38.47 10.66
C LEU A 465 2.85 39.47 9.56
N LEU A 466 2.45 40.69 9.93
CA LEU A 466 2.13 41.74 8.96
C LEU A 466 3.35 42.20 8.16
N ALA A 467 4.54 42.25 8.77
CA ALA A 467 5.79 42.54 8.07
C ALA A 467 6.12 41.47 7.00
N CYS A 468 5.86 40.19 7.28
CA CYS A 468 6.01 39.12 6.27
C CYS A 468 5.04 39.30 5.10
N LEU A 469 3.82 39.78 5.38
CA LEU A 469 2.73 39.98 4.39
C LEU A 469 2.85 41.29 3.61
N ALA A 470 3.93 42.06 3.79
CA ALA A 470 4.18 43.26 3.00
C ALA A 470 4.20 42.95 1.50
N LYS A 471 3.59 43.83 0.69
CA LYS A 471 3.42 43.60 -0.75
C LYS A 471 4.75 43.60 -1.49
N ARG A 472 5.61 44.56 -1.19
CA ARG A 472 6.94 44.65 -1.81
C ARG A 472 7.93 43.78 -1.03
N PRO A 473 8.70 42.92 -1.71
CA PRO A 473 9.69 42.05 -1.06
C PRO A 473 10.70 42.80 -0.16
N GLN A 474 11.09 44.02 -0.52
CA GLN A 474 12.03 44.83 0.25
C GLN A 474 11.49 45.33 1.60
N ASP A 475 10.17 45.33 1.78
CA ASP A 475 9.51 45.75 3.02
C ASP A 475 9.33 44.57 4.00
N ARG A 476 9.65 43.34 3.57
CA ARG A 476 9.62 42.12 4.38
C ARG A 476 10.92 41.96 5.19
N PRO A 477 10.99 41.00 6.14
CA PRO A 477 12.27 40.60 6.73
C PRO A 477 13.29 40.27 5.64
N ALA A 478 14.52 40.73 5.80
CA ALA A 478 15.54 40.62 4.75
C ALA A 478 15.93 39.15 4.46
N SER A 479 15.80 38.26 5.45
CA SER A 479 16.10 36.83 5.31
C SER A 479 15.30 36.01 6.32
N ALA A 480 15.32 34.68 6.15
CA ALA A 480 14.72 33.74 7.10
C ALA A 480 15.46 33.79 8.47
N HIS A 481 16.74 34.09 8.50
CA HIS A 481 17.48 34.36 9.75
C HIS A 481 16.90 35.54 10.52
N VAL A 482 16.67 36.67 9.84
CA VAL A 482 16.05 37.84 10.46
C VAL A 482 14.64 37.57 10.95
N LEU A 483 13.84 36.83 10.18
CA LEU A 483 12.50 36.42 10.62
C LEU A 483 12.57 35.56 11.88
N ARG A 484 13.47 34.56 11.91
CA ARG A 484 13.67 33.70 13.09
C ARG A 484 14.04 34.50 14.33
N GLU A 485 14.95 35.47 14.20
CA GLU A 485 15.35 36.33 15.33
C GLU A 485 14.18 37.18 15.82
N ARG A 486 13.36 37.75 14.92
CA ARG A 486 12.16 38.50 15.31
C ARG A 486 11.13 37.62 16.06
N LEU A 487 10.92 36.37 15.60
CA LEU A 487 10.05 35.42 16.28
C LEU A 487 10.58 35.06 17.68
N ARG A 488 11.89 34.88 17.84
CA ARG A 488 12.55 34.65 19.13
C ARG A 488 12.44 35.83 20.08
N ALA A 489 12.37 37.03 19.56
CA ALA A 489 12.23 38.25 20.36
C ALA A 489 10.78 38.50 20.83
N CYS A 490 9.79 37.78 20.30
CA CYS A 490 8.40 37.90 20.74
C CYS A 490 8.24 37.48 22.21
N VAL A 491 7.37 38.18 22.94
CA VAL A 491 7.09 37.91 24.37
C VAL A 491 6.60 36.48 24.62
N GLY A 492 5.91 35.88 23.64
CA GLY A 492 5.41 34.50 23.68
C GLY A 492 6.49 33.43 23.43
N ALA A 493 7.69 33.82 22.96
CA ALA A 493 8.76 32.88 22.62
C ALA A 493 9.21 32.04 23.84
N GLY A 494 9.42 30.73 23.62
CA GLY A 494 9.84 29.80 24.67
C GLY A 494 8.75 29.40 25.68
N ARG A 495 7.56 29.99 25.61
CA ARG A 495 6.44 29.63 26.51
C ARG A 495 5.70 28.37 26.09
N TRP A 496 5.83 27.95 24.83
CA TRP A 496 5.37 26.65 24.36
C TRP A 496 6.42 25.60 24.66
N THR A 497 6.27 24.93 25.78
CA THR A 497 7.26 23.94 26.25
C THR A 497 6.99 22.56 25.68
N ASN A 498 8.02 21.70 25.67
CA ASN A 498 7.87 20.30 25.25
C ASN A 498 6.81 19.54 26.05
N ALA A 499 6.62 19.88 27.34
CA ALA A 499 5.59 19.27 28.18
C ALA A 499 4.17 19.66 27.71
N ARG A 500 3.94 20.94 27.36
CA ARG A 500 2.65 21.41 26.79
C ARG A 500 2.38 20.75 25.45
N ALA A 501 3.37 20.65 24.58
CA ALA A 501 3.28 19.98 23.31
C ALA A 501 2.94 18.49 23.47
N ALA A 502 3.65 17.76 24.35
CA ALA A 502 3.40 16.36 24.62
C ALA A 502 1.96 16.13 25.15
N GLN A 503 1.48 17.00 26.05
CA GLN A 503 0.11 16.93 26.53
C GLN A 503 -0.92 17.12 25.42
N TRP A 504 -0.68 18.07 24.51
CA TRP A 504 -1.53 18.29 23.35
C TRP A 504 -1.61 17.03 22.45
N TRP A 505 -0.47 16.40 22.18
CA TRP A 505 -0.39 15.16 21.40
C TRP A 505 -1.14 14.00 22.05
N VAL A 506 -1.09 13.87 23.37
CA VAL A 506 -1.86 12.82 24.09
C VAL A 506 -3.35 12.95 23.84
N VAL A 507 -3.88 14.17 23.82
CA VAL A 507 -5.31 14.46 23.61
C VAL A 507 -5.71 14.25 22.13
N HIS A 508 -4.93 14.76 21.18
CA HIS A 508 -5.36 14.89 19.78
C HIS A 508 -4.89 13.77 18.85
N ARG A 509 -3.88 12.96 19.24
CA ARG A 509 -3.31 11.90 18.41
C ARG A 509 -4.35 10.92 17.84
N ARG A 510 -5.38 10.59 18.62
CA ARG A 510 -6.43 9.66 18.18
C ARG A 510 -7.30 10.26 17.07
N MET A 511 -7.62 11.54 17.16
CA MET A 511 -8.43 12.24 16.17
C MET A 511 -7.66 12.44 14.85
N LEU A 512 -6.40 12.81 14.94
CA LEU A 512 -5.51 12.95 13.77
C LEU A 512 -5.36 11.63 13.00
N ARG A 513 -5.17 10.49 13.70
CA ARG A 513 -5.11 9.17 13.05
C ARG A 513 -6.42 8.76 12.38
N SER A 514 -7.56 9.12 12.93
CA SER A 514 -8.86 8.81 12.33
C SER A 514 -9.21 9.71 11.14
N GLY A 515 -8.75 10.95 11.13
CA GLY A 515 -8.88 11.90 10.02
C GLY A 515 -8.08 11.47 8.79
N GLY A 516 -6.81 11.12 8.98
CA GLY A 516 -5.95 10.62 7.90
C GLY A 516 -6.46 9.32 7.26
N ALA A 517 -7.04 8.41 8.05
CA ALA A 517 -7.67 7.19 7.54
C ALA A 517 -8.92 7.48 6.69
N ARG A 518 -9.70 8.52 7.02
CA ARG A 518 -10.87 8.94 6.23
C ARG A 518 -10.47 9.62 4.92
N ALA A 519 -9.42 10.44 4.93
CA ALA A 519 -8.89 11.06 3.73
C ALA A 519 -8.33 10.00 2.75
N SER A 520 -7.60 9.00 3.24
CA SER A 520 -7.09 7.88 2.43
C SER A 520 -8.22 7.03 1.83
N ALA A 521 -9.27 6.71 2.61
CA ALA A 521 -10.42 5.92 2.14
C ALA A 521 -11.25 6.69 1.09
N ALA A 522 -11.38 8.01 1.22
CA ALA A 522 -12.09 8.84 0.26
C ALA A 522 -11.32 8.99 -1.07
N VAL A 523 -10.00 8.95 -1.03
CA VAL A 523 -9.12 8.96 -2.21
C VAL A 523 -9.16 7.63 -2.94
N ASP A 524 -9.15 6.50 -2.22
CA ASP A 524 -9.27 5.16 -2.83
C ASP A 524 -10.62 4.94 -3.52
N ALA A 525 -11.71 5.52 -2.99
CA ALA A 525 -13.04 5.44 -3.59
C ALA A 525 -13.17 6.28 -4.89
N ARG A 526 -12.27 7.21 -5.17
CA ARG A 526 -12.25 8.09 -6.34
C ARG A 526 -11.14 7.78 -7.35
N ALA A 527 -10.27 6.82 -7.05
CA ALA A 527 -9.18 6.45 -7.94
C ALA A 527 -9.74 5.73 -9.19
N PRO A 528 -9.58 6.27 -10.40
CA PRO A 528 -9.92 5.52 -11.61
C PRO A 528 -8.95 4.34 -11.76
N HIS A 529 -9.48 3.19 -12.14
CA HIS A 529 -8.77 1.92 -12.38
C HIS A 529 -7.67 1.96 -13.47
N PHE A 530 -7.25 3.13 -13.92
CA PHE A 530 -6.37 3.34 -15.08
C PHE A 530 -4.89 3.04 -14.85
N LEU A 531 -4.40 2.99 -13.60
CA LEU A 531 -2.96 2.80 -13.35
C LEU A 531 -2.51 1.32 -13.35
N VAL A 532 -3.44 0.37 -13.23
CA VAL A 532 -3.09 -1.06 -13.25
C VAL A 532 -2.96 -1.59 -14.69
N THR A 533 -3.59 -0.95 -15.67
CA THR A 533 -3.66 -1.44 -17.05
C THR A 533 -2.51 -0.94 -17.95
N ARG A 534 -1.84 0.16 -17.61
CA ARG A 534 -0.74 0.72 -18.41
C ARG A 534 0.67 0.25 -18.03
N ILE A 535 0.81 -0.55 -17.00
CA ILE A 535 2.08 -1.18 -16.61
C ILE A 535 2.18 -2.63 -17.13
N ALA A 536 1.14 -3.11 -17.84
CA ALA A 536 1.06 -4.48 -18.36
C ALA A 536 1.15 -4.58 -19.90
N ASP A 537 1.33 -3.47 -20.63
CA ASP A 537 1.58 -3.46 -22.09
C ASP A 537 3.06 -3.17 -22.39
#